data_f9ac2dc91ab56680271ddfe5002715ef
#
_entry.id   f9ac2dc91ab56680271ddfe5002715ef
#
_cell.length_a   1.000
_cell.length_b   1.000
_cell.length_c   1.000
_cell.angle_alpha   90.00
_cell.angle_beta   90.00
_cell.angle_gamma   90.00
#
_symmetry.space_group_name_H-M   'P 1'
#
loop_
_entity.id
_entity.type
_entity.pdbx_description
1 polymer ?
#
loop_
_entity_poly.entity_id
_entity_poly.type
_entity_poly.pdbx_seq_one_letter_code
_entity_poly.pdbx_strand_id
1 'polypeptide(L)'
;METGEIVELRELETELAPELVALGRVVGLGASRMLALGRELDVSTVDQLRSALEQGRLRAVSGIGPATEARIREGLERAPRARRGLTLERSRALSASLAAALGAEFAGESRRSCELSYELSLVRATDRPAAVLDEFASLPSVVSVLERGQAHAVGLTVEGIPVRIHACRPGSFGTALLRATGSREYVAALEPLPEAPDEISLFERLGLAYCPPELRERAGTTAPAELVELADLRGDLHCHTTWSDGRGSVLEMALAARELGHEYLAICDHTPQVRVVPGLGAEDLRRQGEEIHEVNERLAPFRVLRGVECDIRPDGTLDADDDVLAELDWVQISLHAGQRRPRAELTKVVTEAMRNPHARGLSHPKGRILNHRPENALDLDELFQVALETGVALEVNGLPDRLDLSAAHVEEALAAGIRLVLSSDAHSTRGLANVELAVATARKGGATVSDVVNTSGVDDLVRSPGGGTRR
;
A
#
# COMPACT_ATOMS: atom_id res chain seq x y z
N MET A 1 31.11 15.39 16.30
CA MET A 1 29.91 15.00 15.52
C MET A 1 29.44 16.21 14.70
N GLU A 2 30.28 16.70 13.82
CA GLU A 2 29.98 17.94 13.05
C GLU A 2 29.61 17.73 11.58
N THR A 3 29.66 16.49 11.06
CA THR A 3 29.34 16.25 9.62
C THR A 3 28.23 15.23 9.37
N GLY A 4 27.70 14.52 10.37
CA GLY A 4 26.65 13.52 10.20
C GLY A 4 27.04 12.30 9.33
N GLU A 5 28.30 12.20 8.92
CA GLU A 5 28.79 11.14 8.05
C GLU A 5 29.47 10.03 8.87
N ILE A 6 28.97 8.81 8.68
CA ILE A 6 29.61 7.61 9.22
C ILE A 6 30.69 7.18 8.19
N VAL A 7 31.97 7.33 8.56
CA VAL A 7 33.13 7.01 7.69
C VAL A 7 33.05 5.59 7.14
N GLU A 8 32.66 4.62 7.97
CA GLU A 8 32.47 3.22 7.59
C GLU A 8 31.35 3.01 6.55
N LEU A 9 30.34 3.88 6.52
CA LEU A 9 29.29 3.81 5.52
C LEU A 9 29.77 4.27 4.16
N ARG A 10 30.61 5.33 4.12
CA ARG A 10 31.25 5.81 2.89
C ARG A 10 32.22 4.79 2.29
N GLU A 11 33.03 4.16 3.15
CA GLU A 11 33.94 3.09 2.69
C GLU A 11 33.14 1.92 2.11
N LEU A 12 32.03 1.52 2.76
CA LEU A 12 31.14 0.48 2.31
C LEU A 12 30.54 0.77 0.94
N GLU A 13 30.05 1.99 0.73
CA GLU A 13 29.44 2.45 -0.53
C GLU A 13 30.44 2.62 -1.66
N THR A 14 31.72 2.81 -1.35
CA THR A 14 32.77 2.96 -2.35
C THR A 14 33.33 1.60 -2.82
N GLU A 15 33.37 0.61 -1.94
CA GLU A 15 34.04 -0.67 -2.19
C GLU A 15 33.09 -1.80 -2.59
N LEU A 16 31.81 -1.71 -2.21
CA LEU A 16 30.84 -2.78 -2.43
C LEU A 16 29.65 -2.31 -3.28
N ALA A 17 29.15 -3.20 -4.13
CA ALA A 17 27.92 -2.92 -4.87
C ALA A 17 26.73 -2.75 -3.89
N PRO A 18 25.76 -1.84 -4.17
CA PRO A 18 24.65 -1.53 -3.29
C PRO A 18 23.79 -2.76 -2.91
N GLU A 19 23.64 -3.72 -3.82
CA GLU A 19 22.92 -4.98 -3.55
C GLU A 19 23.65 -5.86 -2.52
N LEU A 20 24.98 -5.81 -2.47
CA LEU A 20 25.76 -6.55 -1.47
C LEU A 20 25.65 -5.88 -0.09
N VAL A 21 25.61 -4.55 -0.05
CA VAL A 21 25.34 -3.79 1.18
C VAL A 21 23.94 -4.09 1.71
N ALA A 22 22.95 -4.11 0.82
CA ALA A 22 21.57 -4.46 1.17
C ALA A 22 21.46 -5.88 1.72
N LEU A 23 22.14 -6.84 1.09
CA LEU A 23 22.21 -8.23 1.57
C LEU A 23 22.82 -8.30 2.98
N GLY A 24 23.87 -7.53 3.27
CA GLY A 24 24.47 -7.45 4.60
C GLY A 24 23.45 -7.11 5.69
N ARG A 25 22.57 -6.13 5.41
CA ARG A 25 21.47 -5.77 6.32
C ARG A 25 20.46 -6.91 6.51
N VAL A 26 20.09 -7.60 5.43
CA VAL A 26 19.14 -8.73 5.47
C VAL A 26 19.67 -9.88 6.30
N VAL A 27 20.96 -10.20 6.18
CA VAL A 27 21.59 -11.31 6.94
C VAL A 27 22.12 -10.87 8.31
N GLY A 28 21.91 -9.62 8.71
CA GLY A 28 22.32 -9.07 10.01
C GLY A 28 23.84 -8.96 10.17
N LEU A 29 24.56 -8.66 9.08
CA LEU A 29 25.99 -8.37 9.10
C LEU A 29 26.19 -6.86 9.15
N GLY A 30 26.95 -6.38 10.15
CA GLY A 30 27.36 -4.98 10.23
C GLY A 30 28.36 -4.59 9.11
N ALA A 31 28.46 -3.26 8.86
CA ALA A 31 29.29 -2.67 7.81
C ALA A 31 30.72 -3.23 7.81
N SER A 32 31.40 -3.24 8.95
CA SER A 32 32.77 -3.74 9.09
C SER A 32 32.97 -5.19 8.64
N ARG A 33 31.97 -6.06 8.88
CA ARG A 33 32.01 -7.45 8.42
C ARG A 33 31.77 -7.59 6.93
N MET A 34 30.90 -6.76 6.36
CA MET A 34 30.67 -6.74 4.91
C MET A 34 31.92 -6.24 4.16
N LEU A 35 32.59 -5.21 4.66
CA LEU A 35 33.87 -4.74 4.13
C LEU A 35 34.97 -5.82 4.24
N ALA A 36 35.06 -6.50 5.38
CA ALA A 36 36.01 -7.63 5.55
C ALA A 36 35.74 -8.74 4.53
N LEU A 37 34.48 -9.13 4.34
CA LEU A 37 34.07 -10.09 3.30
C LEU A 37 34.49 -9.63 1.91
N GLY A 38 34.21 -8.38 1.57
CA GLY A 38 34.58 -7.79 0.28
C GLY A 38 36.08 -7.84 0.04
N ARG A 39 36.88 -7.38 1.00
CA ARG A 39 38.35 -7.27 0.90
C ARG A 39 39.04 -8.63 0.93
N GLU A 40 38.68 -9.52 1.87
CA GLU A 40 39.36 -10.81 2.06
C GLU A 40 39.01 -11.83 0.96
N LEU A 41 37.84 -11.76 0.35
CA LEU A 41 37.39 -12.66 -0.71
C LEU A 41 37.43 -12.05 -2.11
N ASP A 42 37.77 -10.76 -2.24
CA ASP A 42 37.67 -10.00 -3.49
C ASP A 42 36.26 -10.09 -4.11
N VAL A 43 35.27 -9.75 -3.27
CA VAL A 43 33.85 -9.87 -3.60
C VAL A 43 33.20 -8.50 -3.45
N SER A 44 32.68 -7.96 -4.54
CA SER A 44 31.99 -6.66 -4.59
C SER A 44 30.51 -6.78 -4.95
N THR A 45 30.06 -7.93 -5.47
CA THR A 45 28.68 -8.17 -5.90
C THR A 45 28.05 -9.40 -5.22
N VAL A 46 26.72 -9.50 -5.25
CA VAL A 46 25.97 -10.65 -4.71
C VAL A 46 26.34 -11.95 -5.44
N ASP A 47 26.53 -11.90 -6.75
CA ASP A 47 26.89 -13.09 -7.54
C ASP A 47 28.30 -13.60 -7.23
N GLN A 48 29.25 -12.69 -7.01
CA GLN A 48 30.58 -13.06 -6.53
C GLN A 48 30.54 -13.67 -5.13
N LEU A 49 29.70 -13.14 -4.22
CA LEU A 49 29.50 -13.70 -2.89
C LEU A 49 28.87 -15.10 -2.96
N ARG A 50 27.90 -15.31 -3.87
CA ARG A 50 27.31 -16.63 -4.10
C ARG A 50 28.36 -17.63 -4.57
N SER A 51 29.19 -17.27 -5.53
CA SER A 51 30.28 -18.10 -6.02
C SER A 51 31.29 -18.41 -4.91
N ALA A 52 31.65 -17.46 -4.07
CA ALA A 52 32.54 -17.66 -2.94
C ALA A 52 31.94 -18.62 -1.88
N LEU A 53 30.62 -18.55 -1.65
CA LEU A 53 29.89 -19.47 -0.78
C LEU A 53 29.88 -20.89 -1.33
N GLU A 54 29.60 -21.09 -2.62
CA GLU A 54 29.61 -22.39 -3.30
C GLU A 54 30.99 -23.02 -3.27
N GLN A 55 32.04 -22.21 -3.37
CA GLN A 55 33.43 -22.62 -3.27
C GLN A 55 33.91 -22.84 -1.82
N GLY A 56 33.04 -22.61 -0.82
CA GLY A 56 33.39 -22.78 0.61
C GLY A 56 34.39 -21.76 1.16
N ARG A 57 34.61 -20.63 0.47
CA ARG A 57 35.63 -19.63 0.81
C ARG A 57 35.23 -18.73 2.00
N LEU A 58 33.94 -18.66 2.35
CA LEU A 58 33.48 -17.77 3.40
C LEU A 58 34.09 -18.04 4.78
N ARG A 59 34.36 -19.27 5.07
CA ARG A 59 34.95 -19.69 6.37
C ARG A 59 36.40 -19.25 6.58
N ALA A 60 37.05 -18.82 5.51
CA ALA A 60 38.40 -18.26 5.59
C ALA A 60 38.39 -16.82 6.16
N VAL A 61 37.24 -16.15 6.12
CA VAL A 61 37.09 -14.77 6.61
C VAL A 61 36.92 -14.75 8.14
N SER A 62 37.75 -13.94 8.79
CA SER A 62 37.71 -13.80 10.25
C SER A 62 36.32 -13.35 10.76
N GLY A 63 35.75 -14.08 11.72
CA GLY A 63 34.41 -13.79 12.28
C GLY A 63 33.23 -14.38 11.49
N ILE A 64 33.48 -15.16 10.43
CA ILE A 64 32.44 -15.90 9.70
C ILE A 64 32.48 -17.38 10.15
N GLY A 65 31.66 -17.70 11.15
CA GLY A 65 31.47 -19.10 11.61
C GLY A 65 30.31 -19.78 10.86
N PRO A 66 30.12 -21.11 11.14
CA PRO A 66 29.08 -21.91 10.48
C PRO A 66 27.68 -21.31 10.55
N ALA A 67 27.29 -20.69 11.67
CA ALA A 67 26.00 -20.04 11.85
C ALA A 67 25.86 -18.78 10.98
N THR A 68 26.93 -18.01 10.79
CA THR A 68 26.96 -16.83 9.93
C THR A 68 26.93 -17.24 8.46
N GLU A 69 27.68 -18.27 8.07
CA GLU A 69 27.63 -18.83 6.72
C GLU A 69 26.23 -19.36 6.38
N ALA A 70 25.56 -20.06 7.31
CA ALA A 70 24.19 -20.53 7.12
C ALA A 70 23.22 -19.36 6.89
N ARG A 71 23.32 -18.26 7.66
CA ARG A 71 22.51 -17.06 7.45
C ARG A 71 22.79 -16.37 6.12
N ILE A 72 24.06 -16.32 5.69
CA ILE A 72 24.44 -15.78 4.36
C ILE A 72 23.83 -16.66 3.27
N ARG A 73 23.93 -17.98 3.38
CA ARG A 73 23.31 -18.94 2.45
C ARG A 73 21.82 -18.75 2.36
N GLU A 74 21.12 -18.72 3.49
CA GLU A 74 19.69 -18.48 3.57
C GLU A 74 19.30 -17.10 2.99
N GLY A 75 20.08 -16.05 3.27
CA GLY A 75 19.90 -14.72 2.69
C GLY A 75 20.10 -14.71 1.17
N LEU A 76 21.09 -15.43 0.66
CA LEU A 76 21.33 -15.57 -0.78
C LEU A 76 20.27 -16.44 -1.48
N GLU A 77 19.72 -17.43 -0.81
CA GLU A 77 18.57 -18.21 -1.32
C GLU A 77 17.27 -17.41 -1.32
N ARG A 78 17.10 -16.52 -0.36
CA ARG A 78 15.97 -15.57 -0.29
C ARG A 78 16.13 -14.36 -1.20
N ALA A 79 17.36 -13.86 -1.38
CA ALA A 79 17.66 -12.67 -2.17
C ALA A 79 17.25 -12.73 -3.66
N PRO A 80 17.30 -13.90 -4.37
CA PRO A 80 16.80 -13.95 -5.74
C PRO A 80 15.29 -14.05 -5.86
N ARG A 81 14.55 -14.30 -4.76
CA ARG A 81 13.10 -14.59 -4.81
C ARG A 81 12.20 -13.44 -4.41
N ALA A 82 12.74 -12.38 -3.83
CA ALA A 82 11.95 -11.21 -3.47
C ALA A 82 12.79 -9.93 -3.60
N ARG A 83 12.87 -9.37 -4.81
CA ARG A 83 13.09 -7.92 -4.90
C ARG A 83 12.03 -7.28 -4.01
N ARG A 84 12.44 -6.61 -2.93
CA ARG A 84 11.53 -5.79 -2.14
C ARG A 84 11.22 -4.55 -2.97
N GLY A 85 9.96 -4.40 -3.36
CA GLY A 85 9.47 -3.19 -4.00
C GLY A 85 9.25 -2.09 -2.97
N LEU A 86 9.28 -0.84 -3.38
CA LEU A 86 8.75 0.25 -2.58
C LEU A 86 7.23 0.14 -2.51
N THR A 87 6.66 0.30 -1.32
CA THR A 87 5.21 0.43 -1.16
C THR A 87 4.69 1.65 -1.94
N LEU A 88 3.41 1.67 -2.26
CA LEU A 88 2.78 2.74 -3.04
C LEU A 88 3.05 4.12 -2.43
N GLU A 89 2.87 4.26 -1.10
CA GLU A 89 3.18 5.50 -0.37
C GLU A 89 4.63 5.94 -0.62
N ARG A 90 5.58 5.02 -0.37
CA ARG A 90 7.00 5.32 -0.46
C ARG A 90 7.44 5.61 -1.90
N SER A 91 6.92 4.86 -2.87
CA SER A 91 7.22 5.06 -4.29
C SER A 91 6.68 6.40 -4.80
N ARG A 92 5.48 6.80 -4.39
CA ARG A 92 4.90 8.11 -4.72
C ARG A 92 5.69 9.25 -4.08
N ALA A 93 6.02 9.16 -2.79
CA ALA A 93 6.79 10.18 -2.09
C ALA A 93 8.16 10.40 -2.73
N LEU A 94 8.88 9.32 -3.04
CA LEU A 94 10.20 9.41 -3.69
C LEU A 94 10.09 9.91 -5.13
N SER A 95 9.11 9.40 -5.90
CA SER A 95 8.86 9.87 -7.28
C SER A 95 8.51 11.35 -7.32
N ALA A 96 7.63 11.81 -6.42
CA ALA A 96 7.24 13.23 -6.34
C ALA A 96 8.44 14.13 -5.97
N SER A 97 9.27 13.70 -5.02
CA SER A 97 10.48 14.42 -4.65
C SER A 97 11.48 14.55 -5.81
N LEU A 98 11.73 13.46 -6.54
CA LEU A 98 12.60 13.45 -7.71
C LEU A 98 12.02 14.28 -8.86
N ALA A 99 10.71 14.15 -9.11
CA ALA A 99 10.00 14.90 -10.13
C ALA A 99 10.07 16.41 -9.86
N ALA A 100 9.83 16.84 -8.63
CA ALA A 100 9.93 18.25 -8.21
C ALA A 100 11.33 18.80 -8.40
N ALA A 101 12.37 18.04 -8.00
CA ALA A 101 13.77 18.46 -8.14
C ALA A 101 14.20 18.65 -9.62
N LEU A 102 13.58 17.88 -10.53
CA LEU A 102 13.93 17.90 -11.96
C LEU A 102 12.94 18.68 -12.83
N GLY A 103 11.85 19.22 -12.28
CA GLY A 103 10.75 19.79 -13.07
C GLY A 103 10.17 18.76 -14.06
N ALA A 104 10.02 17.52 -13.62
CA ALA A 104 9.53 16.36 -14.36
C ALA A 104 8.17 15.90 -13.84
N GLU A 105 7.50 15.02 -14.59
CA GLU A 105 6.34 14.26 -14.11
C GLU A 105 6.78 12.84 -13.79
N PHE A 106 6.25 12.28 -12.69
CA PHE A 106 6.46 10.87 -12.40
C PHE A 106 5.53 9.98 -13.23
N ALA A 107 5.99 8.79 -13.53
CA ALA A 107 5.36 7.83 -14.42
C ALA A 107 5.48 6.41 -13.82
N GLY A 108 5.26 5.39 -14.61
CA GLY A 108 5.51 3.99 -14.26
C GLY A 108 4.57 3.45 -13.20
N GLU A 109 5.09 2.51 -12.40
CA GLU A 109 4.34 1.74 -11.40
C GLU A 109 3.72 2.64 -10.33
N SER A 110 4.43 3.66 -9.85
CA SER A 110 3.93 4.60 -8.84
C SER A 110 2.76 5.44 -9.35
N ARG A 111 2.78 5.85 -10.64
CA ARG A 111 1.66 6.57 -11.26
C ARG A 111 0.46 5.65 -11.56
N ARG A 112 0.71 4.38 -11.85
CA ARG A 112 -0.34 3.36 -12.00
C ARG A 112 -0.91 2.86 -10.68
N SER A 113 -0.51 3.41 -9.54
CA SER A 113 -0.95 2.95 -8.21
C SER A 113 -0.66 1.46 -7.95
N CYS A 114 0.50 0.97 -8.43
CA CYS A 114 0.94 -0.38 -8.10
C CYS A 114 1.31 -0.44 -6.62
N GLU A 115 0.87 -1.48 -5.92
CA GLU A 115 1.10 -1.68 -4.49
C GLU A 115 2.59 -1.78 -4.13
N LEU A 116 3.40 -2.30 -5.05
CA LEU A 116 4.85 -2.33 -4.99
C LEU A 116 5.43 -1.79 -6.29
N SER A 117 6.45 -0.93 -6.19
CA SER A 117 7.22 -0.41 -7.32
C SER A 117 8.65 -0.93 -7.25
N TYR A 118 9.10 -1.52 -8.35
CA TYR A 118 10.45 -2.08 -8.51
C TYR A 118 11.36 -1.21 -9.37
N GLU A 119 10.80 -0.22 -10.02
CA GLU A 119 11.48 0.84 -10.78
C GLU A 119 10.65 2.12 -10.66
N LEU A 120 11.31 3.27 -10.53
CA LEU A 120 10.68 4.57 -10.64
C LEU A 120 10.90 5.13 -12.04
N SER A 121 9.94 5.90 -12.55
CA SER A 121 10.01 6.48 -13.88
C SER A 121 9.61 7.94 -13.86
N LEU A 122 10.36 8.77 -14.59
CA LEU A 122 10.18 10.21 -14.71
C LEU A 122 10.20 10.60 -16.17
N VAL A 123 9.41 11.62 -16.54
CA VAL A 123 9.39 12.19 -17.89
C VAL A 123 9.52 13.72 -17.79
N ARG A 124 10.45 14.30 -18.54
CA ARG A 124 10.62 15.76 -18.61
C ARG A 124 10.58 16.25 -20.04
N ALA A 125 9.73 17.24 -20.30
CA ALA A 125 9.71 17.97 -21.55
C ALA A 125 10.88 18.97 -21.61
N THR A 126 11.72 18.88 -22.64
CA THR A 126 12.88 19.76 -22.82
C THR A 126 13.43 19.72 -24.25
N ASP A 127 14.01 20.84 -24.69
CA ASP A 127 14.84 20.92 -25.92
C ASP A 127 16.32 20.68 -25.64
N ARG A 128 16.69 20.49 -24.35
CA ARG A 128 18.07 20.27 -23.91
C ARG A 128 18.20 19.00 -23.08
N PRO A 129 18.05 17.81 -23.69
CA PRO A 129 18.06 16.55 -22.95
C PRO A 129 19.35 16.31 -22.17
N ALA A 130 20.52 16.67 -22.71
CA ALA A 130 21.80 16.47 -22.03
C ALA A 130 21.85 17.18 -20.67
N ALA A 131 21.34 18.43 -20.58
CA ALA A 131 21.32 19.20 -19.33
C ALA A 131 20.45 18.52 -18.27
N VAL A 132 19.28 17.95 -18.65
CA VAL A 132 18.42 17.21 -17.74
C VAL A 132 19.10 15.95 -17.21
N LEU A 133 19.83 15.24 -18.07
CA LEU A 133 20.56 14.03 -17.66
C LEU A 133 21.76 14.38 -16.75
N ASP A 134 22.37 15.55 -16.90
CA ASP A 134 23.41 16.05 -15.98
C ASP A 134 22.79 16.44 -14.62
N GLU A 135 21.66 17.16 -14.63
CA GLU A 135 20.89 17.47 -13.41
C GLU A 135 20.50 16.19 -12.66
N PHE A 136 19.97 15.18 -13.36
CA PHE A 136 19.60 13.89 -12.80
C PHE A 136 20.78 13.17 -12.15
N ALA A 137 21.93 13.12 -12.84
CA ALA A 137 23.14 12.48 -12.32
C ALA A 137 23.72 13.19 -11.08
N SER A 138 23.38 14.47 -10.87
CA SER A 138 23.86 15.29 -9.76
C SER A 138 22.92 15.26 -8.54
N LEU A 139 21.76 14.58 -8.62
CA LEU A 139 20.82 14.52 -7.50
C LEU A 139 21.40 13.72 -6.33
N PRO A 140 21.34 14.22 -5.09
CA PRO A 140 21.82 13.49 -3.90
C PRO A 140 21.12 12.15 -3.68
N SER A 141 19.88 12.00 -4.17
CA SER A 141 19.10 10.77 -4.08
C SER A 141 19.44 9.73 -5.15
N VAL A 142 20.29 10.08 -6.15
CA VAL A 142 20.80 9.18 -7.19
C VAL A 142 22.25 8.86 -6.87
N VAL A 143 22.51 7.68 -6.32
CA VAL A 143 23.85 7.29 -5.84
C VAL A 143 24.79 6.84 -6.96
N SER A 144 24.22 6.37 -8.08
CA SER A 144 25.00 6.01 -9.28
C SER A 144 24.14 6.07 -10.53
N VAL A 145 24.77 6.34 -11.67
CA VAL A 145 24.14 6.25 -13.00
C VAL A 145 24.54 4.92 -13.61
N LEU A 146 23.55 4.05 -13.86
CA LEU A 146 23.73 2.71 -14.39
C LEU A 146 23.75 2.70 -15.92
N GLU A 147 22.96 3.59 -16.54
CA GLU A 147 22.82 3.70 -17.99
C GLU A 147 22.63 5.18 -18.37
N ARG A 148 23.23 5.61 -19.47
CA ARG A 148 23.06 6.96 -20.02
C ARG A 148 23.00 6.90 -21.54
N GLY A 149 21.85 7.27 -22.09
CA GLY A 149 21.62 7.47 -23.52
C GLY A 149 21.65 8.96 -23.91
N GLN A 150 21.11 9.26 -25.09
CA GLN A 150 21.00 10.65 -25.59
C GLN A 150 19.85 11.43 -24.94
N ALA A 151 18.74 10.74 -24.60
CA ALA A 151 17.52 11.33 -24.08
C ALA A 151 16.92 10.53 -22.89
N HIS A 152 17.69 9.65 -22.30
CA HIS A 152 17.29 8.90 -21.10
C HIS A 152 18.52 8.54 -20.26
N ALA A 153 18.27 8.33 -18.96
CA ALA A 153 19.27 7.75 -18.06
C ALA A 153 18.55 6.84 -17.04
N VAL A 154 19.28 5.88 -16.52
CA VAL A 154 18.86 5.03 -15.40
C VAL A 154 19.85 5.23 -14.28
N GLY A 155 19.37 5.62 -13.12
CA GLY A 155 20.15 5.72 -11.89
C GLY A 155 19.70 4.73 -10.84
N LEU A 156 20.47 4.57 -9.79
CA LEU A 156 20.12 3.83 -8.60
C LEU A 156 19.86 4.83 -7.48
N THR A 157 18.74 4.70 -6.79
CA THR A 157 18.39 5.55 -5.65
C THR A 157 19.10 5.09 -4.37
N VAL A 158 19.15 5.96 -3.36
CA VAL A 158 19.62 5.62 -2.00
C VAL A 158 18.87 4.42 -1.36
N GLU A 159 17.68 4.10 -1.86
CA GLU A 159 16.88 2.95 -1.43
C GLU A 159 17.19 1.67 -2.23
N GLY A 160 18.13 1.73 -3.18
CA GLY A 160 18.50 0.59 -4.02
C GLY A 160 17.48 0.26 -5.12
N ILE A 161 16.56 1.19 -5.41
CA ILE A 161 15.55 1.04 -6.48
C ILE A 161 16.03 1.81 -7.72
N PRO A 162 16.01 1.19 -8.92
CA PRO A 162 16.30 1.89 -10.16
C PRO A 162 15.31 3.04 -10.39
N VAL A 163 15.82 4.16 -10.89
CA VAL A 163 15.01 5.26 -11.37
C VAL A 163 15.42 5.63 -12.80
N ARG A 164 14.44 5.71 -13.67
CA ARG A 164 14.61 6.06 -15.08
C ARG A 164 14.08 7.48 -15.33
N ILE A 165 14.85 8.30 -16.03
CA ILE A 165 14.40 9.58 -16.56
C ILE A 165 14.36 9.55 -18.08
N HIS A 166 13.26 10.02 -18.67
CA HIS A 166 13.10 10.25 -20.10
C HIS A 166 12.98 11.74 -20.37
N ALA A 167 13.87 12.27 -21.20
CA ALA A 167 13.79 13.63 -21.72
C ALA A 167 13.16 13.59 -23.12
N CYS A 168 12.14 14.40 -23.37
CA CYS A 168 11.46 14.44 -24.66
C CYS A 168 11.17 15.88 -25.08
N ARG A 169 10.87 16.10 -26.38
CA ARG A 169 10.43 17.41 -26.86
C ARG A 169 9.04 17.75 -26.26
N PRO A 170 8.72 19.04 -26.03
CA PRO A 170 7.41 19.43 -25.53
C PRO A 170 6.23 18.91 -26.37
N GLY A 171 6.37 18.90 -27.69
CA GLY A 171 5.34 18.40 -28.61
C GLY A 171 5.06 16.89 -28.57
N SER A 172 5.91 16.09 -27.91
CA SER A 172 5.78 14.64 -27.75
C SER A 172 5.65 14.20 -26.29
N PHE A 173 5.45 15.17 -25.37
CA PHE A 173 5.44 14.89 -23.92
C PHE A 173 4.32 13.91 -23.53
N GLY A 174 3.09 14.09 -24.02
CA GLY A 174 1.97 13.19 -23.72
C GLY A 174 2.23 11.76 -24.18
N THR A 175 2.84 11.61 -25.36
CA THR A 175 3.23 10.28 -25.88
C THR A 175 4.31 9.63 -25.03
N ALA A 176 5.34 10.40 -24.64
CA ALA A 176 6.39 9.90 -23.76
C ALA A 176 5.87 9.53 -22.37
N LEU A 177 4.96 10.34 -21.82
CA LEU A 177 4.35 10.11 -20.51
C LEU A 177 3.47 8.85 -20.53
N LEU A 178 2.65 8.64 -21.58
CA LEU A 178 1.86 7.43 -21.72
C LEU A 178 2.77 6.18 -21.84
N ARG A 179 3.82 6.24 -22.67
CA ARG A 179 4.77 5.12 -22.81
C ARG A 179 5.49 4.78 -21.51
N ALA A 180 5.90 5.80 -20.76
CA ALA A 180 6.57 5.61 -19.49
C ALA A 180 5.62 5.17 -18.36
N THR A 181 4.31 5.47 -18.49
CA THR A 181 3.30 5.15 -17.46
C THR A 181 2.65 3.80 -17.69
N GLY A 182 2.16 3.49 -18.88
CA GLY A 182 1.40 2.27 -19.17
C GLY A 182 2.24 1.00 -18.96
N SER A 183 1.58 -0.11 -18.67
CA SER A 183 2.24 -1.41 -18.68
C SER A 183 2.75 -1.72 -20.10
N ARG A 184 3.67 -2.66 -20.20
CA ARG A 184 4.19 -3.10 -21.50
C ARG A 184 3.08 -3.59 -22.43
N GLU A 185 2.12 -4.33 -21.89
CA GLU A 185 0.98 -4.86 -22.61
C GLU A 185 0.06 -3.74 -23.11
N TYR A 186 -0.29 -2.80 -22.22
CA TYR A 186 -1.15 -1.68 -22.56
C TYR A 186 -0.56 -0.81 -23.67
N VAL A 187 0.71 -0.42 -23.53
CA VAL A 187 1.41 0.41 -24.52
C VAL A 187 1.51 -0.30 -25.87
N ALA A 188 1.89 -1.59 -25.88
CA ALA A 188 2.05 -2.36 -27.10
C ALA A 188 0.74 -2.48 -27.90
N ALA A 189 -0.40 -2.51 -27.22
CA ALA A 189 -1.72 -2.57 -27.86
C ALA A 189 -2.13 -1.25 -28.54
N LEU A 190 -1.51 -0.12 -28.15
CA LEU A 190 -1.81 1.21 -28.70
C LEU A 190 -0.82 1.65 -29.81
N GLU A 191 0.28 0.92 -29.99
CA GLU A 191 1.29 1.28 -31.00
C GLU A 191 0.77 1.06 -32.46
N PRO A 192 1.11 1.93 -33.43
CA PRO A 192 2.01 3.08 -33.30
C PRO A 192 1.33 4.29 -32.64
N LEU A 193 2.00 4.91 -31.64
CA LEU A 193 1.51 6.09 -30.97
C LEU A 193 1.87 7.37 -31.77
N PRO A 194 0.90 8.26 -32.07
CA PRO A 194 1.18 9.56 -32.64
C PRO A 194 1.89 10.47 -31.61
N GLU A 195 2.66 11.45 -32.07
CA GLU A 195 3.19 12.48 -31.18
C GLU A 195 2.06 13.37 -30.66
N ALA A 196 2.07 13.66 -29.35
CA ALA A 196 1.09 14.55 -28.72
C ALA A 196 1.73 15.31 -27.53
N PRO A 197 1.36 16.58 -27.30
CA PRO A 197 1.93 17.40 -26.22
C PRO A 197 1.42 17.03 -24.83
N ASP A 198 0.28 16.37 -24.74
CA ASP A 198 -0.36 15.87 -23.51
C ASP A 198 -1.14 14.59 -23.78
N GLU A 199 -1.50 13.87 -22.70
CA GLU A 199 -2.19 12.58 -22.82
C GLU A 199 -3.64 12.72 -23.35
N ILE A 200 -4.34 13.82 -23.04
CA ILE A 200 -5.71 14.04 -23.53
C ILE A 200 -5.69 14.13 -25.04
N SER A 201 -4.84 15.01 -25.59
CA SER A 201 -4.63 15.14 -27.04
C SER A 201 -4.18 13.83 -27.70
N LEU A 202 -3.41 13.01 -26.97
CA LEU A 202 -2.99 11.70 -27.46
C LEU A 202 -4.18 10.76 -27.62
N PHE A 203 -5.04 10.63 -26.59
CA PHE A 203 -6.21 9.78 -26.63
C PHE A 203 -7.22 10.26 -27.70
N GLU A 204 -7.40 11.57 -27.85
CA GLU A 204 -8.21 12.15 -28.94
C GLU A 204 -7.69 11.74 -30.33
N ARG A 205 -6.36 11.81 -30.56
CA ARG A 205 -5.74 11.39 -31.83
C ARG A 205 -5.85 9.90 -32.11
N LEU A 206 -5.93 9.09 -31.03
CA LEU A 206 -6.18 7.66 -31.13
C LEU A 206 -7.68 7.32 -31.34
N GLY A 207 -8.59 8.30 -31.19
CA GLY A 207 -10.03 8.07 -31.25
C GLY A 207 -10.56 7.28 -30.04
N LEU A 208 -9.88 7.35 -28.91
CA LEU A 208 -10.19 6.62 -27.67
C LEU A 208 -10.61 7.58 -26.56
N ALA A 209 -11.45 7.11 -25.64
CA ALA A 209 -11.69 7.79 -24.39
C ALA A 209 -10.43 7.78 -23.52
N TYR A 210 -10.25 8.85 -22.73
CA TYR A 210 -9.12 8.92 -21.79
C TYR A 210 -9.16 7.77 -20.79
N CYS A 211 -8.05 7.07 -20.67
CA CYS A 211 -7.87 6.00 -19.69
C CYS A 211 -6.97 6.50 -18.56
N PRO A 212 -7.45 6.56 -17.30
CA PRO A 212 -6.64 6.95 -16.15
C PRO A 212 -5.40 6.06 -15.97
N PRO A 213 -4.29 6.61 -15.46
CA PRO A 213 -3.02 5.88 -15.33
C PRO A 213 -3.14 4.54 -14.61
N GLU A 214 -3.92 4.47 -13.53
CA GLU A 214 -4.10 3.29 -12.68
C GLU A 214 -4.74 2.11 -13.42
N LEU A 215 -5.47 2.36 -14.52
CA LEU A 215 -6.13 1.32 -15.32
C LEU A 215 -5.30 0.85 -16.53
N ARG A 216 -4.12 1.44 -16.78
CA ARG A 216 -3.29 1.14 -17.96
C ARG A 216 -2.44 -0.12 -17.77
N GLU A 217 -3.07 -1.23 -17.38
CA GLU A 217 -2.39 -2.52 -17.16
C GLU A 217 -2.60 -3.52 -18.30
N ARG A 218 -3.80 -3.61 -18.86
CA ARG A 218 -4.17 -4.60 -19.88
C ARG A 218 -4.64 -3.94 -21.17
N ALA A 219 -4.40 -4.62 -22.29
CA ALA A 219 -4.93 -4.21 -23.58
C ALA A 219 -6.47 -4.09 -23.56
N GLY A 220 -7.00 -3.06 -24.22
CA GLY A 220 -8.44 -2.87 -24.37
C GLY A 220 -9.19 -2.45 -23.10
N THR A 221 -8.48 -2.09 -22.02
CA THR A 221 -9.12 -1.57 -20.81
C THR A 221 -9.86 -0.26 -21.13
N THR A 222 -11.15 -0.22 -20.77
CA THR A 222 -11.99 0.97 -20.80
C THR A 222 -12.26 1.43 -19.37
N ALA A 223 -12.08 2.72 -19.11
CA ALA A 223 -12.38 3.28 -17.80
C ALA A 223 -13.90 3.33 -17.57
N PRO A 224 -14.40 3.02 -16.35
CA PRO A 224 -15.73 3.40 -15.93
C PRO A 224 -15.93 4.91 -16.07
N ALA A 225 -17.18 5.34 -16.27
CA ALA A 225 -17.47 6.77 -16.46
C ALA A 225 -17.08 7.62 -15.24
N GLU A 226 -17.23 7.09 -14.05
CA GLU A 226 -17.03 7.80 -12.78
C GLU A 226 -16.30 6.90 -11.78
N LEU A 227 -14.97 6.87 -11.83
CA LEU A 227 -14.17 6.23 -10.79
C LEU A 227 -14.30 7.03 -9.49
N VAL A 228 -14.36 6.30 -8.35
CA VAL A 228 -14.37 6.93 -7.02
C VAL A 228 -13.15 7.83 -6.83
N GLU A 229 -13.35 9.01 -6.25
CA GLU A 229 -12.30 9.97 -5.90
C GLU A 229 -12.25 10.20 -4.38
N LEU A 230 -11.14 10.74 -3.89
CA LEU A 230 -11.00 11.03 -2.47
C LEU A 230 -12.09 12.01 -1.99
N ALA A 231 -12.46 12.96 -2.83
CA ALA A 231 -13.51 13.96 -2.54
C ALA A 231 -14.92 13.36 -2.43
N ASP A 232 -15.14 12.13 -2.93
CA ASP A 232 -16.43 11.45 -2.81
C ASP A 232 -16.62 10.81 -1.44
N LEU A 233 -15.53 10.57 -0.70
CA LEU A 233 -15.61 9.99 0.63
C LEU A 233 -16.12 10.99 1.64
N ARG A 234 -17.18 10.61 2.33
CA ARG A 234 -17.80 11.43 3.38
C ARG A 234 -17.28 11.11 4.78
N GLY A 235 -16.58 9.98 4.96
CA GLY A 235 -15.98 9.60 6.23
C GLY A 235 -15.06 8.40 6.13
N ASP A 236 -14.35 8.14 7.21
CA ASP A 236 -13.52 6.97 7.41
C ASP A 236 -14.18 6.05 8.46
N LEU A 237 -14.21 4.76 8.17
CA LEU A 237 -14.92 3.77 8.99
C LEU A 237 -14.02 2.80 9.75
N HIS A 238 -12.69 3.08 9.77
CA HIS A 238 -11.74 2.28 10.52
C HIS A 238 -10.53 3.11 10.97
N CYS A 239 -10.51 3.47 12.24
CA CYS A 239 -9.33 4.05 12.89
C CYS A 239 -9.31 3.73 14.39
N HIS A 240 -8.13 3.87 15.00
CA HIS A 240 -7.82 3.52 16.38
C HIS A 240 -7.46 4.74 17.21
N THR A 241 -7.67 4.65 18.51
CA THR A 241 -7.36 5.71 19.48
C THR A 241 -6.48 5.21 20.60
N THR A 242 -6.18 6.10 21.57
CA THR A 242 -5.47 5.76 22.80
C THR A 242 -6.23 4.77 23.70
N TRP A 243 -7.44 4.38 23.34
CA TRP A 243 -8.17 3.32 24.02
C TRP A 243 -7.59 1.94 23.72
N SER A 244 -7.03 1.73 22.53
CA SER A 244 -6.29 0.51 22.19
C SER A 244 -4.82 0.81 21.89
N ASP A 245 -4.43 0.91 20.64
CA ASP A 245 -3.04 1.08 20.19
C ASP A 245 -2.81 2.31 19.30
N GLY A 246 -3.85 3.13 19.11
CA GLY A 246 -3.73 4.42 18.49
C GLY A 246 -2.98 5.43 19.37
N ARG A 247 -2.51 6.52 18.77
CA ARG A 247 -1.72 7.56 19.43
C ARG A 247 -2.48 8.87 19.66
N GLY A 248 -3.67 9.01 19.09
CA GLY A 248 -4.55 10.15 19.28
C GLY A 248 -5.75 9.78 20.15
N SER A 249 -6.24 10.74 20.95
CA SER A 249 -7.54 10.63 21.64
C SER A 249 -8.69 10.67 20.60
N VAL A 250 -9.90 10.29 21.02
CA VAL A 250 -11.10 10.40 20.20
C VAL A 250 -11.24 11.80 19.61
N LEU A 251 -11.04 12.83 20.43
CA LEU A 251 -11.14 14.23 19.99
C LEU A 251 -10.07 14.60 18.95
N GLU A 252 -8.81 14.21 19.17
CA GLU A 252 -7.72 14.53 18.24
C GLU A 252 -7.94 13.85 16.88
N MET A 253 -8.37 12.59 16.87
CA MET A 253 -8.68 11.86 15.64
C MET A 253 -9.87 12.50 14.92
N ALA A 254 -10.93 12.87 15.65
CA ALA A 254 -12.11 13.53 15.07
C ALA A 254 -11.78 14.90 14.46
N LEU A 255 -10.95 15.71 15.13
CA LEU A 255 -10.51 17.01 14.60
C LEU A 255 -9.70 16.83 13.31
N ALA A 256 -8.77 15.89 13.30
CA ALA A 256 -7.95 15.61 12.12
C ALA A 256 -8.79 15.09 10.94
N ALA A 257 -9.75 14.19 11.18
CA ALA A 257 -10.65 13.71 10.14
C ALA A 257 -11.51 14.85 9.56
N ARG A 258 -12.01 15.76 10.42
CA ARG A 258 -12.74 16.95 9.98
C ARG A 258 -11.87 17.90 9.15
N GLU A 259 -10.60 18.07 9.49
CA GLU A 259 -9.65 18.87 8.70
C GLU A 259 -9.38 18.27 7.32
N LEU A 260 -9.45 16.95 7.17
CA LEU A 260 -9.39 16.25 5.88
C LEU A 260 -10.68 16.38 5.06
N GLY A 261 -11.73 17.00 5.61
CA GLY A 261 -13.00 17.23 4.91
C GLY A 261 -14.03 16.13 5.12
N HIS A 262 -13.79 15.18 6.02
CA HIS A 262 -14.80 14.17 6.37
C HIS A 262 -15.95 14.76 7.15
N GLU A 263 -17.12 14.16 7.02
CA GLU A 263 -18.35 14.48 7.77
C GLU A 263 -18.50 13.60 9.01
N TYR A 264 -17.90 12.41 8.98
CA TYR A 264 -17.92 11.45 10.10
C TYR A 264 -16.64 10.62 10.16
N LEU A 265 -16.43 9.99 11.33
CA LEU A 265 -15.34 9.08 11.62
C LEU A 265 -15.84 7.94 12.51
N ALA A 266 -15.58 6.67 12.19
CA ALA A 266 -15.82 5.56 13.11
C ALA A 266 -14.55 5.23 13.90
N ILE A 267 -14.66 5.24 15.24
CA ILE A 267 -13.60 4.74 16.12
C ILE A 267 -13.77 3.23 16.25
N CYS A 268 -12.76 2.47 15.84
CA CYS A 268 -12.78 1.01 15.77
C CYS A 268 -11.66 0.38 16.59
N ASP A 269 -11.55 0.76 17.85
CA ASP A 269 -10.55 0.19 18.76
C ASP A 269 -10.75 -1.33 18.92
N HIS A 270 -9.66 -2.07 19.16
CA HIS A 270 -9.63 -3.52 19.21
C HIS A 270 -10.41 -4.12 20.38
N THR A 271 -10.92 -5.35 20.19
CA THR A 271 -11.41 -6.20 21.29
C THR A 271 -10.27 -7.01 21.94
N PRO A 272 -10.49 -7.59 23.15
CA PRO A 272 -9.40 -8.23 23.91
C PRO A 272 -8.72 -9.43 23.26
N GLN A 273 -9.37 -10.10 22.32
CA GLN A 273 -8.86 -11.32 21.66
C GLN A 273 -7.59 -11.05 20.84
N VAL A 274 -7.34 -9.84 20.39
CA VAL A 274 -6.13 -9.48 19.63
C VAL A 274 -4.85 -9.77 20.42
N ARG A 275 -4.86 -9.65 21.76
CA ARG A 275 -3.83 -10.05 22.76
C ARG A 275 -2.48 -9.35 22.64
N VAL A 276 -2.14 -8.74 21.54
CA VAL A 276 -0.84 -8.06 21.31
C VAL A 276 -0.88 -6.58 21.63
N VAL A 277 -2.09 -6.03 21.75
CA VAL A 277 -2.37 -4.64 22.16
C VAL A 277 -3.52 -4.63 23.17
N PRO A 278 -3.75 -3.54 23.92
CA PRO A 278 -4.94 -3.37 24.74
C PRO A 278 -6.21 -3.51 23.89
N GLY A 279 -7.23 -4.19 24.43
CA GLY A 279 -8.52 -4.34 23.77
C GLY A 279 -9.66 -4.01 24.73
N LEU A 280 -10.77 -3.50 24.20
CA LEU A 280 -11.91 -2.99 24.93
C LEU A 280 -12.95 -4.09 25.16
N GLY A 281 -13.26 -4.34 26.45
CA GLY A 281 -14.43 -5.12 26.84
C GLY A 281 -15.70 -4.26 26.82
N ALA A 282 -16.85 -4.88 27.15
CA ALA A 282 -18.15 -4.23 27.13
C ALA A 282 -18.22 -2.91 27.95
N GLU A 283 -17.60 -2.90 29.14
CA GLU A 283 -17.59 -1.71 30.00
C GLU A 283 -16.74 -0.57 29.38
N ASP A 284 -15.57 -0.92 28.79
CA ASP A 284 -14.71 0.07 28.17
C ASP A 284 -15.34 0.64 26.89
N LEU A 285 -16.02 -0.18 26.07
CA LEU A 285 -16.77 0.29 24.90
C LEU A 285 -17.88 1.27 25.26
N ARG A 286 -18.59 1.03 26.39
CA ARG A 286 -19.61 1.98 26.87
C ARG A 286 -19.00 3.29 27.36
N ARG A 287 -17.89 3.22 28.12
CA ARG A 287 -17.14 4.42 28.57
C ARG A 287 -16.59 5.22 27.39
N GLN A 288 -16.05 4.54 26.38
CA GLN A 288 -15.62 5.19 25.14
C GLN A 288 -16.83 5.85 24.43
N GLY A 289 -17.99 5.18 24.43
CA GLY A 289 -19.24 5.74 23.90
C GLY A 289 -19.67 7.03 24.61
N GLU A 290 -19.44 7.17 25.93
CA GLU A 290 -19.66 8.41 26.67
C GLU A 290 -18.71 9.53 26.21
N GLU A 291 -17.40 9.24 26.03
CA GLU A 291 -16.44 10.20 25.47
C GLU A 291 -16.82 10.62 24.05
N ILE A 292 -17.23 9.66 23.19
CA ILE A 292 -17.70 9.93 21.83
C ILE A 292 -18.92 10.86 21.85
N HIS A 293 -19.84 10.64 22.80
CA HIS A 293 -21.03 11.52 22.93
C HIS A 293 -20.60 12.98 23.26
N GLU A 294 -19.69 13.18 24.21
CA GLU A 294 -19.18 14.50 24.54
C GLU A 294 -18.44 15.17 23.37
N VAL A 295 -17.68 14.39 22.59
CA VAL A 295 -16.99 14.88 21.38
C VAL A 295 -18.03 15.29 20.32
N ASN A 296 -19.09 14.51 20.11
CA ASN A 296 -20.16 14.82 19.17
C ASN A 296 -20.90 16.11 19.53
N GLU A 297 -21.17 16.38 20.82
CA GLU A 297 -21.78 17.66 21.24
C GLU A 297 -20.88 18.85 20.87
N ARG A 298 -19.55 18.69 20.95
CA ARG A 298 -18.57 19.77 20.69
C ARG A 298 -18.31 20.00 19.21
N LEU A 299 -18.41 18.97 18.38
CA LEU A 299 -17.98 19.00 16.97
C LEU A 299 -19.14 19.05 15.97
N ALA A 300 -20.42 19.06 16.41
CA ALA A 300 -21.56 19.10 15.51
C ALA A 300 -21.39 20.17 14.41
N PRO A 301 -21.69 19.89 13.12
CA PRO A 301 -22.41 18.71 12.62
C PRO A 301 -21.54 17.48 12.35
N PHE A 302 -20.20 17.53 12.55
CA PHE A 302 -19.33 16.36 12.42
C PHE A 302 -19.75 15.25 13.39
N ARG A 303 -19.72 13.98 12.95
CA ARG A 303 -20.15 12.85 13.75
C ARG A 303 -19.04 11.82 13.97
N VAL A 304 -18.74 11.52 15.22
CA VAL A 304 -17.96 10.34 15.60
C VAL A 304 -18.93 9.18 15.82
N LEU A 305 -18.71 8.07 15.14
CA LEU A 305 -19.50 6.84 15.27
C LEU A 305 -18.86 5.95 16.32
N ARG A 306 -19.68 5.31 17.14
CA ARG A 306 -19.27 4.25 18.06
C ARG A 306 -19.02 2.99 17.22
N GLY A 307 -17.76 2.65 17.01
CA GLY A 307 -17.39 1.45 16.28
C GLY A 307 -16.57 0.49 17.13
N VAL A 308 -16.17 -0.61 16.53
CA VAL A 308 -15.25 -1.59 17.08
C VAL A 308 -14.58 -2.38 15.96
N GLU A 309 -13.28 -2.66 16.07
CA GLU A 309 -12.65 -3.75 15.33
C GLU A 309 -12.73 -5.01 16.17
N CYS A 310 -13.79 -5.82 15.91
CA CYS A 310 -14.14 -6.99 16.69
C CYS A 310 -13.45 -8.24 16.14
N ASP A 311 -12.62 -8.88 16.95
CA ASP A 311 -11.93 -10.10 16.56
C ASP A 311 -12.86 -11.26 16.32
N ILE A 312 -12.55 -12.06 15.29
CA ILE A 312 -13.19 -13.34 15.00
C ILE A 312 -12.49 -14.42 15.83
N ARG A 313 -13.24 -15.06 16.72
CA ARG A 313 -12.75 -16.17 17.55
C ARG A 313 -12.51 -17.44 16.71
N PRO A 314 -11.72 -18.40 17.23
CA PRO A 314 -11.42 -19.64 16.52
C PRO A 314 -12.63 -20.48 16.09
N ASP A 315 -13.76 -20.31 16.73
CA ASP A 315 -15.04 -21.01 16.43
C ASP A 315 -15.96 -20.25 15.47
N GLY A 316 -15.56 -19.04 15.04
CA GLY A 316 -16.34 -18.18 14.14
C GLY A 316 -17.28 -17.21 14.86
N THR A 317 -17.31 -17.22 16.20
CA THR A 317 -18.05 -16.21 16.97
C THR A 317 -17.24 -14.91 17.07
N LEU A 318 -17.91 -13.80 17.42
CA LEU A 318 -17.28 -12.50 17.63
C LEU A 318 -16.79 -12.33 19.08
N ASP A 319 -15.76 -11.53 19.26
CA ASP A 319 -15.14 -11.26 20.59
C ASP A 319 -15.88 -10.17 21.38
N ALA A 320 -17.17 -10.04 21.18
CA ALA A 320 -18.11 -9.25 21.97
C ALA A 320 -19.48 -9.91 21.93
N ASP A 321 -20.28 -9.68 22.98
CA ASP A 321 -21.64 -10.21 23.04
C ASP A 321 -22.58 -9.39 22.15
N ASP A 322 -23.63 -10.02 21.60
CA ASP A 322 -24.55 -9.39 20.65
C ASP A 322 -25.26 -8.15 21.22
N ASP A 323 -25.53 -8.13 22.51
CA ASP A 323 -26.13 -6.96 23.18
C ASP A 323 -25.21 -5.74 23.19
N VAL A 324 -23.90 -5.97 23.31
CA VAL A 324 -22.88 -4.92 23.22
C VAL A 324 -22.73 -4.44 21.76
N LEU A 325 -22.68 -5.39 20.82
CA LEU A 325 -22.57 -5.06 19.38
C LEU A 325 -23.80 -4.28 18.89
N ALA A 326 -24.98 -4.55 19.43
CA ALA A 326 -26.21 -3.82 19.10
C ALA A 326 -26.20 -2.34 19.55
N GLU A 327 -25.35 -1.96 20.51
CA GLU A 327 -25.19 -0.59 20.97
C GLU A 327 -24.31 0.27 20.03
N LEU A 328 -23.60 -0.37 19.06
CA LEU A 328 -22.62 0.28 18.20
C LEU A 328 -23.22 0.73 16.87
N ASP A 329 -22.66 1.78 16.31
CA ASP A 329 -23.04 2.34 15.00
C ASP A 329 -22.37 1.58 13.85
N TRP A 330 -21.12 1.04 14.08
CA TRP A 330 -20.31 0.34 13.08
C TRP A 330 -19.52 -0.82 13.72
N VAL A 331 -19.72 -2.03 13.23
CA VAL A 331 -18.98 -3.23 13.66
C VAL A 331 -18.15 -3.72 12.50
N GLN A 332 -16.85 -3.50 12.59
CA GLN A 332 -15.84 -4.02 11.69
C GLN A 332 -15.32 -5.33 12.27
N ILE A 333 -15.51 -6.46 11.60
CA ILE A 333 -15.01 -7.75 12.07
C ILE A 333 -13.64 -8.05 11.50
N SER A 334 -12.76 -8.68 12.27
CA SER A 334 -11.36 -8.84 11.90
C SER A 334 -10.79 -10.21 12.26
N LEU A 335 -9.90 -10.73 11.41
CA LEU A 335 -9.18 -11.96 11.66
C LEU A 335 -7.70 -11.68 11.96
N HIS A 336 -7.33 -11.53 13.24
CA HIS A 336 -5.93 -11.37 13.64
C HIS A 336 -5.24 -12.70 13.94
N ALA A 337 -5.97 -13.69 14.43
CA ALA A 337 -5.43 -14.99 14.80
C ALA A 337 -5.85 -16.11 13.82
N GLY A 338 -4.99 -17.13 13.69
CA GLY A 338 -5.33 -18.32 12.91
C GLY A 338 -5.29 -18.15 11.38
N GLN A 339 -4.65 -17.11 10.86
CA GLN A 339 -4.58 -16.82 9.41
C GLN A 339 -3.87 -17.91 8.57
N ARG A 340 -3.15 -18.84 9.21
CA ARG A 340 -2.46 -19.97 8.54
C ARG A 340 -3.24 -21.26 8.54
N ARG A 341 -4.51 -21.24 8.90
CA ARG A 341 -5.42 -22.40 8.84
C ARG A 341 -5.57 -22.89 7.39
N PRO A 342 -5.94 -24.18 7.20
CA PRO A 342 -6.34 -24.67 5.88
C PRO A 342 -7.51 -23.84 5.31
N ARG A 343 -7.53 -23.67 3.98
CA ARG A 343 -8.49 -22.82 3.25
C ARG A 343 -9.93 -23.00 3.71
N ALA A 344 -10.42 -24.23 3.69
CA ALA A 344 -11.82 -24.53 4.06
C ALA A 344 -12.17 -24.19 5.52
N GLU A 345 -11.23 -24.42 6.46
CA GLU A 345 -11.43 -24.08 7.86
C GLU A 345 -11.42 -22.56 8.07
N LEU A 346 -10.48 -21.88 7.45
CA LEU A 346 -10.36 -20.43 7.50
C LEU A 346 -11.60 -19.75 6.95
N THR A 347 -12.04 -20.16 5.76
CA THR A 347 -13.22 -19.62 5.08
C THR A 347 -14.48 -19.83 5.91
N LYS A 348 -14.67 -21.04 6.44
CA LYS A 348 -15.81 -21.34 7.32
C LYS A 348 -15.86 -20.43 8.55
N VAL A 349 -14.73 -20.20 9.23
CA VAL A 349 -14.64 -19.35 10.42
C VAL A 349 -15.01 -17.90 10.10
N VAL A 350 -14.50 -17.37 8.99
CA VAL A 350 -14.75 -15.97 8.60
C VAL A 350 -16.21 -15.80 8.11
N THR A 351 -16.70 -16.72 7.28
CA THR A 351 -18.08 -16.65 6.76
C THR A 351 -19.13 -16.85 7.85
N GLU A 352 -18.83 -17.64 8.89
CA GLU A 352 -19.71 -17.75 10.07
C GLU A 352 -19.77 -16.43 10.82
N ALA A 353 -18.63 -15.77 11.05
CA ALA A 353 -18.59 -14.46 11.69
C ALA A 353 -19.35 -13.38 10.89
N MET A 354 -19.27 -13.41 9.56
CA MET A 354 -20.02 -12.48 8.69
C MET A 354 -21.54 -12.65 8.79
N ARG A 355 -22.04 -13.80 9.25
CA ARG A 355 -23.48 -14.02 9.47
C ARG A 355 -24.00 -13.40 10.76
N ASN A 356 -23.13 -12.85 11.61
CA ASN A 356 -23.57 -12.10 12.77
C ASN A 356 -24.37 -10.85 12.30
N PRO A 357 -25.59 -10.59 12.81
CA PRO A 357 -26.46 -9.53 12.33
C PRO A 357 -25.91 -8.11 12.57
N HIS A 358 -24.91 -7.97 13.42
CA HIS A 358 -24.28 -6.69 13.73
C HIS A 358 -23.04 -6.42 12.88
N ALA A 359 -22.46 -7.43 12.20
CA ALA A 359 -21.31 -7.26 11.32
C ALA A 359 -21.64 -6.34 10.14
N ARG A 360 -20.83 -5.30 9.93
CA ARG A 360 -21.01 -4.31 8.86
C ARG A 360 -19.90 -4.33 7.82
N GLY A 361 -18.66 -4.55 8.25
CA GLY A 361 -17.50 -4.63 7.41
C GLY A 361 -16.56 -5.75 7.83
N LEU A 362 -15.82 -6.33 6.88
CA LEU A 362 -14.72 -7.26 7.14
C LEU A 362 -13.40 -6.55 6.89
N SER A 363 -12.60 -6.37 7.94
CA SER A 363 -11.29 -5.72 7.92
C SER A 363 -10.27 -6.54 7.13
N HIS A 364 -9.44 -5.86 6.35
CA HIS A 364 -8.24 -6.42 5.68
C HIS A 364 -8.32 -7.93 5.44
N PRO A 365 -9.25 -8.39 4.57
CA PRO A 365 -9.70 -9.79 4.50
C PRO A 365 -8.61 -10.81 4.22
N LYS A 366 -7.62 -10.44 3.41
CA LYS A 366 -6.49 -11.32 3.04
C LYS A 366 -5.36 -11.31 4.06
N GLY A 367 -5.38 -10.41 5.03
CA GLY A 367 -4.42 -10.35 6.14
C GLY A 367 -2.97 -10.26 5.70
N ARG A 368 -2.70 -9.75 4.50
CA ARG A 368 -1.35 -9.63 3.93
C ARG A 368 -0.56 -8.48 4.54
N ILE A 369 0.78 -8.56 4.45
CA ILE A 369 1.70 -7.45 4.69
C ILE A 369 2.72 -7.45 3.56
N LEU A 370 2.72 -6.41 2.75
CA LEU A 370 3.56 -6.26 1.57
C LEU A 370 5.05 -6.44 1.94
N ASN A 371 5.79 -7.16 1.12
CA ASN A 371 7.19 -7.53 1.36
C ASN A 371 7.45 -8.45 2.58
N HIS A 372 6.45 -8.77 3.42
CA HIS A 372 6.67 -9.47 4.70
C HIS A 372 5.81 -10.72 4.91
N ARG A 373 4.51 -10.63 4.64
CA ARG A 373 3.58 -11.72 4.88
C ARG A 373 2.65 -11.90 3.68
N PRO A 374 2.63 -13.10 3.08
CA PRO A 374 1.71 -13.40 2.00
C PRO A 374 0.25 -13.38 2.49
N GLU A 375 -0.65 -13.32 1.55
CA GLU A 375 -2.08 -13.45 1.78
C GLU A 375 -2.43 -14.78 2.47
N ASN A 376 -3.47 -14.75 3.28
CA ASN A 376 -4.08 -15.95 3.81
C ASN A 376 -4.83 -16.73 2.70
N ALA A 377 -5.18 -17.97 2.97
CA ALA A 377 -5.78 -18.86 1.99
C ALA A 377 -7.33 -18.75 1.90
N LEU A 378 -7.92 -17.62 2.33
CA LEU A 378 -9.37 -17.42 2.31
C LEU A 378 -9.95 -17.61 0.90
N ASP A 379 -11.06 -18.36 0.81
CA ASP A 379 -11.80 -18.56 -0.42
C ASP A 379 -12.66 -17.33 -0.72
N LEU A 380 -12.31 -16.58 -1.77
CA LEU A 380 -13.01 -15.35 -2.09
C LEU A 380 -14.39 -15.60 -2.71
N ASP A 381 -14.58 -16.67 -3.46
CA ASP A 381 -15.87 -16.98 -4.08
C ASP A 381 -16.94 -17.26 -2.99
N GLU A 382 -16.58 -18.09 -1.97
CA GLU A 382 -17.45 -18.36 -0.83
C GLU A 382 -17.66 -17.11 0.03
N LEU A 383 -16.59 -16.31 0.22
CA LEU A 383 -16.65 -15.04 0.95
C LEU A 383 -17.62 -14.07 0.28
N PHE A 384 -17.53 -13.90 -1.04
CA PHE A 384 -18.38 -12.98 -1.81
C PHE A 384 -19.85 -13.44 -1.76
N GLN A 385 -20.12 -14.75 -1.84
CA GLN A 385 -21.47 -15.25 -1.68
C GLN A 385 -22.06 -14.83 -0.34
N VAL A 386 -21.32 -15.03 0.76
CA VAL A 386 -21.80 -14.66 2.10
C VAL A 386 -21.89 -13.15 2.27
N ALA A 387 -20.98 -12.37 1.71
CA ALA A 387 -21.08 -10.92 1.72
C ALA A 387 -22.36 -10.40 1.02
N LEU A 388 -22.74 -11.02 -0.10
CA LEU A 388 -24.04 -10.72 -0.77
C LEU A 388 -25.26 -11.11 0.08
N GLU A 389 -25.19 -12.24 0.77
CA GLU A 389 -26.27 -12.72 1.63
C GLU A 389 -26.48 -11.82 2.86
N THR A 390 -25.40 -11.36 3.47
CA THR A 390 -25.40 -10.62 4.74
C THR A 390 -25.38 -9.10 4.57
N GLY A 391 -24.89 -8.61 3.43
CA GLY A 391 -24.67 -7.20 3.19
C GLY A 391 -23.38 -6.63 3.83
N VAL A 392 -22.51 -7.49 4.38
CA VAL A 392 -21.20 -7.10 4.91
C VAL A 392 -20.33 -6.56 3.80
N ALA A 393 -19.81 -5.34 3.96
CA ALA A 393 -18.89 -4.72 3.03
C ALA A 393 -17.47 -5.29 3.22
N LEU A 394 -16.69 -5.33 2.14
CA LEU A 394 -15.29 -5.73 2.23
C LEU A 394 -14.38 -4.49 2.25
N GLU A 395 -13.43 -4.52 3.16
CA GLU A 395 -12.50 -3.40 3.31
C GLU A 395 -11.46 -3.36 2.19
N VAL A 396 -11.17 -2.15 1.72
CA VAL A 396 -9.93 -1.79 1.05
C VAL A 396 -9.15 -0.92 2.03
N ASN A 397 -8.27 -1.56 2.77
CA ASN A 397 -7.48 -0.96 3.84
C ASN A 397 -6.31 -0.16 3.27
N GLY A 398 -6.17 1.09 3.71
CA GLY A 398 -5.20 2.05 3.21
C GLY A 398 -3.84 2.02 3.91
N LEU A 399 -3.62 1.17 4.91
CA LEU A 399 -2.28 1.08 5.51
C LEU A 399 -1.23 0.78 4.45
N PRO A 400 -0.13 1.56 4.39
CA PRO A 400 0.85 1.49 3.29
C PRO A 400 1.50 0.12 3.08
N ASP A 401 1.60 -0.67 4.12
CA ASP A 401 2.16 -2.01 4.09
C ASP A 401 1.10 -3.13 3.90
N ARG A 402 -0.21 -2.80 3.86
CA ARG A 402 -1.30 -3.75 3.65
C ARG A 402 -1.92 -3.64 2.27
N LEU A 403 -2.60 -2.53 1.97
CA LEU A 403 -3.45 -2.31 0.78
C LEU A 403 -4.37 -3.52 0.51
N ASP A 404 -5.18 -3.87 1.49
CA ASP A 404 -5.95 -5.11 1.55
C ASP A 404 -7.46 -4.79 1.66
N LEU A 405 -8.23 -5.09 0.65
CA LEU A 405 -8.02 -5.91 -0.56
C LEU A 405 -7.04 -5.26 -1.56
N SER A 406 -6.38 -6.12 -2.35
CA SER A 406 -5.61 -5.68 -3.52
C SER A 406 -6.52 -5.17 -4.64
N ALA A 407 -5.96 -4.43 -5.59
CA ALA A 407 -6.72 -3.97 -6.76
C ALA A 407 -7.31 -5.14 -7.59
N ALA A 408 -6.62 -6.28 -7.66
CA ALA A 408 -7.14 -7.48 -8.33
C ALA A 408 -8.35 -8.05 -7.59
N HIS A 409 -8.30 -8.15 -6.27
CA HIS A 409 -9.43 -8.61 -5.46
C HIS A 409 -10.59 -7.60 -5.46
N VAL A 410 -10.31 -6.30 -5.59
CA VAL A 410 -11.35 -5.27 -5.80
C VAL A 410 -12.07 -5.53 -7.12
N GLU A 411 -11.34 -5.77 -8.23
CA GLU A 411 -11.94 -6.10 -9.53
C GLU A 411 -12.85 -7.34 -9.44
N GLU A 412 -12.41 -8.41 -8.75
CA GLU A 412 -13.20 -9.62 -8.51
C GLU A 412 -14.44 -9.34 -7.65
N ALA A 413 -14.29 -8.57 -6.57
CA ALA A 413 -15.39 -8.20 -5.68
C ALA A 413 -16.46 -7.36 -6.41
N LEU A 414 -16.04 -6.39 -7.22
CA LEU A 414 -16.95 -5.56 -8.03
C LEU A 414 -17.70 -6.40 -9.08
N ALA A 415 -16.99 -7.33 -9.75
CA ALA A 415 -17.62 -8.26 -10.69
C ALA A 415 -18.68 -9.16 -10.02
N ALA A 416 -18.49 -9.48 -8.75
CA ALA A 416 -19.47 -10.21 -7.93
C ALA A 416 -20.57 -9.30 -7.35
N GLY A 417 -20.51 -7.97 -7.50
CA GLY A 417 -21.48 -7.01 -6.96
C GLY A 417 -21.33 -6.70 -5.47
N ILE A 418 -20.14 -6.89 -4.93
CA ILE A 418 -19.81 -6.63 -3.53
C ILE A 418 -19.59 -5.14 -3.29
N ARG A 419 -20.10 -4.61 -2.18
CA ARG A 419 -19.82 -3.25 -1.73
C ARG A 419 -18.49 -3.19 -0.96
N LEU A 420 -17.78 -2.10 -1.15
CA LEU A 420 -16.48 -1.84 -0.53
C LEU A 420 -16.60 -0.77 0.56
N VAL A 421 -15.75 -0.86 1.58
CA VAL A 421 -15.48 0.23 2.51
C VAL A 421 -14.00 0.63 2.37
N LEU A 422 -13.75 1.91 2.11
CA LEU A 422 -12.40 2.45 1.96
C LEU A 422 -12.00 3.11 3.28
N SER A 423 -10.95 2.62 3.92
CA SER A 423 -10.56 3.07 5.26
C SER A 423 -9.06 3.21 5.42
N SER A 424 -8.67 4.06 6.37
CA SER A 424 -7.27 4.35 6.63
C SER A 424 -6.59 3.31 7.53
N ASP A 425 -7.34 2.66 8.42
CA ASP A 425 -6.81 1.86 9.54
C ASP A 425 -5.78 2.68 10.36
N ALA A 426 -6.15 3.95 10.60
CA ALA A 426 -5.25 4.94 11.16
C ALA A 426 -5.01 4.74 12.66
N HIS A 427 -3.75 4.68 13.07
CA HIS A 427 -3.32 4.63 14.47
C HIS A 427 -2.73 5.98 14.94
N SER A 428 -2.95 7.04 14.17
CA SER A 428 -2.56 8.41 14.51
C SER A 428 -3.30 9.40 13.61
N THR A 429 -3.34 10.66 14.01
CA THR A 429 -3.96 11.73 13.21
C THR A 429 -3.38 11.82 11.78
N ARG A 430 -2.06 11.63 11.63
CA ARG A 430 -1.41 11.58 10.31
C ARG A 430 -1.80 10.36 9.48
N GLY A 431 -2.08 9.24 10.15
CA GLY A 431 -2.46 7.99 9.51
C GLY A 431 -3.81 8.08 8.77
N LEU A 432 -4.69 9.00 9.14
CA LEU A 432 -5.97 9.22 8.45
C LEU A 432 -5.79 9.53 6.96
N ALA A 433 -4.67 10.15 6.56
CA ALA A 433 -4.35 10.38 5.16
C ALA A 433 -4.13 9.08 4.35
N ASN A 434 -3.91 7.94 5.01
CA ASN A 434 -3.76 6.65 4.33
C ASN A 434 -5.01 6.23 3.54
N VAL A 435 -6.17 6.81 3.82
CA VAL A 435 -7.39 6.59 3.05
C VAL A 435 -7.21 6.92 1.55
N GLU A 436 -6.29 7.83 1.21
CA GLU A 436 -5.90 8.11 -0.19
C GLU A 436 -5.33 6.87 -0.90
N LEU A 437 -4.65 5.99 -0.17
CA LEU A 437 -4.09 4.75 -0.72
C LEU A 437 -5.18 3.70 -0.92
N ALA A 438 -6.18 3.66 -0.03
CA ALA A 438 -7.39 2.84 -0.23
C ALA A 438 -8.14 3.27 -1.49
N VAL A 439 -8.37 4.58 -1.67
CA VAL A 439 -8.98 5.14 -2.89
C VAL A 439 -8.16 4.78 -4.13
N ALA A 440 -6.84 4.97 -4.09
CA ALA A 440 -5.97 4.65 -5.22
C ALA A 440 -6.03 3.15 -5.61
N THR A 441 -6.12 2.26 -4.62
CA THR A 441 -6.26 0.82 -4.81
C THR A 441 -7.64 0.46 -5.37
N ALA A 442 -8.71 1.06 -4.84
CA ALA A 442 -10.08 0.87 -5.31
C ALA A 442 -10.25 1.36 -6.78
N ARG A 443 -9.73 2.55 -7.11
CA ARG A 443 -9.70 3.09 -8.48
C ARG A 443 -8.98 2.16 -9.44
N LYS A 444 -7.83 1.62 -9.04
CA LYS A 444 -7.07 0.66 -9.83
C LYS A 444 -7.86 -0.64 -10.09
N GLY A 445 -8.72 -1.04 -9.17
CA GLY A 445 -9.68 -2.13 -9.34
C GLY A 445 -10.95 -1.76 -10.12
N GLY A 446 -11.11 -0.47 -10.49
CA GLY A 446 -12.25 0.00 -11.27
C GLY A 446 -13.47 0.45 -10.46
N ALA A 447 -13.32 0.66 -9.14
CA ALA A 447 -14.42 1.04 -8.27
C ALA A 447 -15.00 2.43 -8.62
N THR A 448 -16.32 2.51 -8.60
CA THR A 448 -17.11 3.75 -8.77
C THR A 448 -17.65 4.23 -7.43
N VAL A 449 -18.20 5.44 -7.42
CA VAL A 449 -18.86 6.03 -6.24
C VAL A 449 -19.95 5.11 -5.67
N SER A 450 -20.72 4.45 -6.54
CA SER A 450 -21.84 3.57 -6.12
C SER A 450 -21.38 2.26 -5.47
N ASP A 451 -20.14 1.85 -5.69
CA ASP A 451 -19.59 0.62 -5.13
C ASP A 451 -19.09 0.79 -3.69
N VAL A 452 -18.92 2.05 -3.24
CA VAL A 452 -18.28 2.38 -1.97
C VAL A 452 -19.30 2.81 -0.92
N VAL A 453 -19.26 2.20 0.26
CA VAL A 453 -20.21 2.44 1.36
C VAL A 453 -20.05 3.84 1.93
N ASN A 454 -18.85 4.27 2.17
CA ASN A 454 -18.54 5.53 2.86
C ASN A 454 -18.49 6.77 1.96
N THR A 455 -19.04 6.67 0.75
CA THR A 455 -19.51 7.81 -0.06
C THR A 455 -20.93 8.26 0.36
N SER A 456 -21.63 7.43 1.14
CA SER A 456 -22.96 7.74 1.66
C SER A 456 -22.92 8.64 2.88
N GLY A 457 -23.99 9.40 3.12
CA GLY A 457 -24.15 10.19 4.34
C GLY A 457 -24.30 9.34 5.58
N VAL A 458 -23.92 9.90 6.72
CA VAL A 458 -23.96 9.19 8.01
C VAL A 458 -25.34 8.63 8.36
N ASP A 459 -26.42 9.36 8.06
CA ASP A 459 -27.78 8.92 8.36
C ASP A 459 -28.21 7.70 7.55
N ASP A 460 -27.76 7.59 6.30
CA ASP A 460 -28.02 6.44 5.44
C ASP A 460 -27.18 5.24 5.89
N LEU A 461 -25.96 5.49 6.32
CA LEU A 461 -25.04 4.48 6.82
C LEU A 461 -25.58 3.80 8.10
N VAL A 462 -26.03 4.58 9.07
CA VAL A 462 -26.51 4.10 10.38
C VAL A 462 -27.91 3.46 10.29
N ARG A 463 -28.76 3.97 9.39
CA ARG A 463 -30.14 3.45 9.22
C ARG A 463 -30.25 2.18 8.39
N SER A 464 -29.24 1.82 7.62
CA SER A 464 -29.27 0.60 6.80
C SER A 464 -28.83 -0.61 7.63
N PRO A 465 -29.76 -1.37 8.25
CA PRO A 465 -29.43 -2.69 8.76
C PRO A 465 -29.15 -3.57 7.54
N GLY A 466 -28.00 -4.24 7.46
CA GLY A 466 -27.49 -5.01 6.35
C GLY A 466 -28.53 -5.50 5.34
N GLY A 467 -28.63 -4.86 4.18
CA GLY A 467 -29.60 -5.24 3.18
C GLY A 467 -30.29 -4.04 2.53
N GLY A 468 -29.57 -3.25 1.74
CA GLY A 468 -30.18 -2.31 0.81
C GLY A 468 -30.98 -3.07 -0.24
N THR A 469 -32.31 -2.95 -0.18
CA THR A 469 -33.21 -3.39 -1.24
C THR A 469 -32.75 -2.85 -2.58
N ARG A 470 -32.39 -3.75 -3.48
CA ARG A 470 -32.30 -3.45 -4.91
C ARG A 470 -33.59 -2.78 -5.39
N ARG A 471 -33.52 -1.56 -5.94
CA ARG A 471 -34.45 -1.08 -6.91
C ARG A 471 -33.86 -1.20 -8.32
#